data_bd805d0b59b2feb29556ec9d4b840c48
#
_entry.id   bd805d0b59b2feb29556ec9d4b840c48
#
_cell.length_a   1.000
_cell.length_b   1.000
_cell.length_c   1.000
_cell.angle_alpha   90.00
_cell.angle_beta   90.00
_cell.angle_gamma   90.00
#
_symmetry.space_group_name_H-M   'P 1'
#
loop_
_entity.id
_entity.type
_entity.pdbx_description
1 polymer ?
#
loop_
_entity_poly.entity_id
_entity_poly.type
_entity_poly.pdbx_seq_one_letter_code
_entity_poly.pdbx_strand_id
1 'polypeptide(L)'
;MDKVTEHLIEGCRRGDRSSQLKLYKQYAQRLYIACSRIVGNSSEAEEAMQDSFLKIFTRLDQYHDGQCFEAWMHRIAIHTAIDYVRRQAPDQEELSDNLAEPETDGPDEEEIQYSVAQIKEA
;
A
#
# COMPACT_ATOMS: atom_id res chain seq x y z
N MET A 1 14.95 8.23 -5.69
CA MET A 1 14.79 7.81 -4.30
C MET A 1 16.02 8.21 -3.51
N ASP A 2 15.85 8.71 -2.32
CA ASP A 2 16.99 9.17 -1.57
C ASP A 2 17.74 8.00 -0.93
N LYS A 3 18.96 8.29 -0.50
CA LYS A 3 19.82 7.23 0.02
C LYS A 3 19.30 6.67 1.34
N VAL A 4 18.63 7.50 2.13
CA VAL A 4 18.10 7.03 3.41
C VAL A 4 17.06 5.96 3.17
N THR A 5 16.15 6.19 2.23
CA THR A 5 15.12 5.21 1.94
C THR A 5 15.72 3.94 1.35
N GLU A 6 16.72 4.09 0.48
CA GLU A 6 17.38 2.90 -0.06
C GLU A 6 18.03 2.08 1.04
N HIS A 7 18.64 2.74 2.00
CA HIS A 7 19.25 2.06 3.12
C HIS A 7 18.22 1.30 3.95
N LEU A 8 17.05 1.92 4.16
CA LEU A 8 15.99 1.27 4.90
C LEU A 8 15.47 0.06 4.17
N ILE A 9 15.33 0.15 2.86
CA ILE A 9 14.86 -0.98 2.08
C ILE A 9 15.84 -2.15 2.20
N GLU A 10 17.12 -1.86 2.10
CA GLU A 10 18.12 -2.92 2.25
C GLU A 10 18.08 -3.54 3.63
N GLY A 11 17.94 -2.72 4.65
CA GLY A 11 17.82 -3.24 6.00
C GLY A 11 16.61 -4.13 6.15
N CYS A 12 15.49 -3.71 5.56
CA CYS A 12 14.27 -4.52 5.62
C CYS A 12 14.46 -5.85 4.90
N ARG A 13 15.18 -5.83 3.79
CA ARG A 13 15.46 -7.08 3.07
C ARG A 13 16.24 -8.06 3.91
N ARG A 14 17.12 -7.55 4.77
CA ARG A 14 17.90 -8.38 5.67
C ARG A 14 17.13 -8.80 6.90
N GLY A 15 15.89 -8.31 7.05
CA GLY A 15 15.11 -8.64 8.24
C GLY A 15 15.44 -7.78 9.44
N ASP A 16 16.06 -6.63 9.23
CA ASP A 16 16.44 -5.75 10.32
C ASP A 16 15.21 -5.04 10.86
N ARG A 17 14.88 -5.31 12.12
CA ARG A 17 13.67 -4.75 12.72
C ARG A 17 13.72 -3.25 12.84
N SER A 18 14.89 -2.69 13.11
CA SER A 18 15.03 -1.24 13.22
C SER A 18 14.68 -0.59 11.91
N SER A 19 15.16 -1.14 10.80
CA SER A 19 14.84 -0.61 9.48
C SER A 19 13.37 -0.76 9.18
N GLN A 20 12.77 -1.88 9.54
CA GLN A 20 11.34 -2.09 9.31
C GLN A 20 10.51 -1.08 10.08
N LEU A 21 10.87 -0.80 11.33
CA LEU A 21 10.14 0.16 12.13
C LEU A 21 10.25 1.56 11.54
N LYS A 22 11.43 1.93 11.09
CA LYS A 22 11.62 3.24 10.50
C LYS A 22 10.83 3.40 9.21
N LEU A 23 10.83 2.37 8.40
CA LEU A 23 10.05 2.40 7.16
C LEU A 23 8.56 2.48 7.47
N TYR A 24 8.12 1.73 8.46
CA TYR A 24 6.73 1.78 8.89
C TYR A 24 6.35 3.20 9.32
N LYS A 25 7.15 3.80 10.18
CA LYS A 25 6.84 5.14 10.67
C LYS A 25 6.82 6.17 9.56
N GLN A 26 7.65 5.97 8.56
CA GLN A 26 7.74 6.94 7.47
C GLN A 26 6.52 6.90 6.57
N TYR A 27 5.94 5.73 6.36
CA TYR A 27 4.88 5.56 5.36
C TYR A 27 3.54 5.15 5.93
N ALA A 28 3.45 4.88 7.23
CA ALA A 28 2.21 4.33 7.79
C ALA A 28 1.02 5.24 7.54
N GLN A 29 1.19 6.54 7.73
CA GLN A 29 0.06 7.45 7.58
C GLN A 29 -0.43 7.50 6.14
N ARG A 30 0.51 7.51 5.19
CA ARG A 30 0.12 7.53 3.78
C ARG A 30 -0.67 6.28 3.41
N LEU A 31 -0.22 5.14 3.86
CA LEU A 31 -0.92 3.89 3.54
C LEU A 31 -2.22 3.80 4.30
N TYR A 32 -2.27 4.31 5.52
CA TYR A 32 -3.51 4.34 6.27
C TYR A 32 -4.57 5.17 5.52
N ILE A 33 -4.17 6.34 5.04
CA ILE A 33 -5.13 7.19 4.32
C ILE A 33 -5.60 6.51 3.06
N ALA A 34 -4.69 5.87 2.33
CA ALA A 34 -5.07 5.16 1.12
C ALA A 34 -6.09 4.07 1.42
N CYS A 35 -5.86 3.32 2.49
CA CYS A 35 -6.79 2.25 2.86
C CYS A 35 -8.12 2.80 3.32
N SER A 36 -8.11 3.91 4.07
CA SER A 36 -9.33 4.45 4.62
C SER A 36 -10.28 4.96 3.53
N ARG A 37 -9.72 5.35 2.41
CA ARG A 37 -10.57 5.80 1.31
C ARG A 37 -11.34 4.65 0.68
N ILE A 38 -10.89 3.44 0.88
CA ILE A 38 -11.53 2.27 0.29
C ILE A 38 -12.44 1.58 1.29
N VAL A 39 -11.97 1.36 2.52
CA VAL A 39 -12.77 0.62 3.49
C VAL A 39 -13.73 1.51 4.29
N GLY A 40 -13.44 2.79 4.44
CA GLY A 40 -14.38 3.73 5.03
C GLY A 40 -14.52 3.67 6.54
N ASN A 41 -13.76 2.84 7.21
CA ASN A 41 -13.86 2.61 8.66
C ASN A 41 -12.45 2.67 9.23
N SER A 42 -12.24 3.46 10.27
CA SER A 42 -10.89 3.71 10.75
C SER A 42 -10.23 2.46 11.31
N SER A 43 -10.98 1.63 12.03
CA SER A 43 -10.42 0.39 12.55
C SER A 43 -9.96 -0.54 11.44
N GLU A 44 -10.81 -0.71 10.45
CA GLU A 44 -10.49 -1.60 9.35
C GLU A 44 -9.39 -1.00 8.48
N ALA A 45 -9.36 0.32 8.36
CA ALA A 45 -8.29 0.95 7.60
C ALA A 45 -6.95 0.70 8.28
N GLU A 46 -6.93 0.75 9.59
CA GLU A 46 -5.68 0.49 10.31
C GLU A 46 -5.25 -0.96 10.14
N GLU A 47 -6.19 -1.89 10.22
CA GLU A 47 -5.86 -3.29 10.00
C GLU A 47 -5.34 -3.52 8.59
N ALA A 48 -6.01 -2.91 7.61
CA ALA A 48 -5.57 -3.07 6.22
C ALA A 48 -4.18 -2.47 6.02
N MET A 49 -3.92 -1.35 6.66
CA MET A 49 -2.60 -0.73 6.57
C MET A 49 -1.54 -1.64 7.18
N GLN A 50 -1.81 -2.23 8.33
CA GLN A 50 -0.85 -3.12 8.97
C GLN A 50 -0.64 -4.39 8.14
N ASP A 51 -1.71 -4.94 7.61
CA ASP A 51 -1.57 -6.09 6.72
C ASP A 51 -0.76 -5.74 5.49
N SER A 52 -0.92 -4.52 5.00
CA SER A 52 -0.14 -4.07 3.85
C SER A 52 1.36 -4.11 4.15
N PHE A 53 1.74 -3.66 5.34
CA PHE A 53 3.15 -3.68 5.69
C PHE A 53 3.69 -5.10 5.83
N LEU A 54 2.88 -6.01 6.35
CA LEU A 54 3.31 -7.41 6.39
C LEU A 54 3.60 -7.91 4.98
N LYS A 55 2.73 -7.58 4.03
CA LYS A 55 2.95 -7.99 2.65
C LYS A 55 4.16 -7.30 2.05
N ILE A 56 4.31 -6.00 2.35
CA ILE A 56 5.46 -5.26 1.85
C ILE A 56 6.75 -5.92 2.30
N PHE A 57 6.85 -6.22 3.58
CA PHE A 57 8.09 -6.80 4.11
C PHE A 57 8.35 -8.21 3.58
N THR A 58 7.30 -8.99 3.37
CA THR A 58 7.49 -10.34 2.85
C THR A 58 7.75 -10.38 1.36
N ARG A 59 7.41 -9.32 0.64
CA ARG A 59 7.55 -9.29 -0.82
C ARG A 59 8.62 -8.33 -1.29
N LEU A 60 9.51 -7.93 -0.40
CA LEU A 60 10.55 -6.98 -0.77
C LEU A 60 11.48 -7.51 -1.86
N ASP A 61 11.67 -8.81 -1.93
CA ASP A 61 12.50 -9.37 -2.98
C ASP A 61 11.81 -9.33 -4.35
N GLN A 62 10.53 -8.99 -4.38
CA GLN A 62 9.83 -8.78 -5.64
C GLN A 62 9.93 -7.34 -6.11
N TYR A 63 10.40 -6.44 -5.26
CA TYR A 63 10.58 -5.06 -5.64
C TYR A 63 11.93 -4.90 -6.34
N HIS A 64 11.92 -4.20 -7.48
CA HIS A 64 13.13 -3.99 -8.28
C HIS A 64 13.50 -2.53 -8.31
N ASP A 65 14.79 -2.28 -8.45
CA ASP A 65 15.32 -0.92 -8.37
C ASP A 65 14.71 0.02 -9.40
N GLY A 66 14.30 -0.49 -10.54
CA GLY A 66 13.73 0.38 -11.57
C GLY A 66 12.32 0.84 -11.27
N GLN A 67 11.71 0.35 -10.22
CA GLN A 67 10.33 0.69 -9.90
C GLN A 67 10.28 1.83 -8.89
N CYS A 68 9.14 2.53 -8.85
CA CYS A 68 8.89 3.53 -7.83
C CYS A 68 8.45 2.81 -6.56
N PHE A 69 9.24 2.94 -5.50
CA PHE A 69 8.96 2.20 -4.27
C PHE A 69 7.63 2.61 -3.66
N GLU A 70 7.36 3.91 -3.65
CA GLU A 70 6.09 4.37 -3.06
C GLU A 70 4.89 3.86 -3.85
N ALA A 71 4.99 3.86 -5.16
CA ALA A 71 3.90 3.34 -5.98
C ALA A 71 3.70 1.86 -5.75
N TRP A 72 4.81 1.14 -5.61
CA TRP A 72 4.74 -0.29 -5.34
C TRP A 72 4.04 -0.57 -4.01
N MET A 73 4.40 0.19 -2.96
CA MET A 73 3.74 0.03 -1.67
C MET A 73 2.27 0.39 -1.73
N HIS A 74 1.94 1.47 -2.41
CA HIS A 74 0.54 1.90 -2.52
C HIS A 74 -0.30 0.86 -3.21
N ARG A 75 0.25 0.22 -4.24
CA ARG A 75 -0.49 -0.83 -4.92
C ARG A 75 -0.83 -1.96 -3.97
N ILE A 76 0.14 -2.36 -3.15
CA ILE A 76 -0.12 -3.41 -2.17
C ILE A 76 -1.20 -2.99 -1.19
N ALA A 77 -1.14 -1.74 -0.73
CA ALA A 77 -2.14 -1.25 0.22
C ALA A 77 -3.53 -1.20 -0.39
N ILE A 78 -3.63 -0.75 -1.62
CA ILE A 78 -4.93 -0.68 -2.29
C ILE A 78 -5.50 -2.07 -2.48
N HIS A 79 -4.68 -3.01 -2.91
CA HIS A 79 -5.14 -4.39 -3.06
C HIS A 79 -5.60 -4.97 -1.73
N THR A 80 -4.86 -4.68 -0.68
CA THR A 80 -5.22 -5.20 0.64
C THR A 80 -6.54 -4.62 1.10
N ALA A 81 -6.75 -3.32 0.89
CA ALA A 81 -8.00 -2.68 1.28
C ALA A 81 -9.17 -3.24 0.48
N ILE A 82 -8.97 -3.48 -0.81
CA ILE A 82 -10.02 -4.07 -1.63
C ILE A 82 -10.36 -5.45 -1.13
N ASP A 83 -9.36 -6.23 -0.74
CA ASP A 83 -9.62 -7.55 -0.18
C ASP A 83 -10.45 -7.46 1.08
N TYR A 84 -10.21 -6.44 1.90
CA TYR A 84 -11.02 -6.25 3.09
C TYR A 84 -12.49 -6.04 2.74
N VAL A 85 -12.75 -5.20 1.75
CA VAL A 85 -14.11 -4.95 1.33
C VAL A 85 -14.75 -6.23 0.83
N ARG A 86 -14.02 -7.01 0.05
CA ARG A 86 -14.55 -8.27 -0.48
C ARG A 86 -14.95 -9.24 0.64
N ARG A 87 -14.11 -9.35 1.65
CA ARG A 87 -14.40 -10.30 2.71
C ARG A 87 -15.62 -9.91 3.50
N GLN A 88 -15.84 -8.62 3.68
CA GLN A 88 -16.92 -8.18 4.54
C GLN A 88 -18.22 -7.99 3.80
N ALA A 89 -18.18 -7.89 2.49
CA ALA A 89 -19.39 -7.69 1.70
C ALA A 89 -19.30 -8.57 0.46
N PRO A 90 -19.42 -9.87 0.61
CA PRO A 90 -19.34 -10.77 -0.56
C PRO A 90 -20.41 -10.51 -1.59
N ASP A 91 -21.50 -9.88 -1.20
CA ASP A 91 -22.55 -9.56 -2.15
C ASP A 91 -22.14 -8.50 -3.15
N GLN A 92 -21.03 -7.83 -2.90
CA GLN A 92 -20.55 -6.77 -3.76
C GLN A 92 -19.43 -7.26 -4.66
N GLU A 93 -19.47 -8.48 -5.06
CA GLU A 93 -18.44 -9.04 -5.92
C GLU A 93 -18.29 -8.27 -7.21
N GLU A 94 -19.40 -7.83 -7.77
CA GLU A 94 -19.34 -7.09 -9.02
C GLU A 94 -18.54 -5.81 -8.84
N LEU A 95 -18.79 -5.13 -7.76
CA LEU A 95 -18.04 -3.92 -7.47
C LEU A 95 -16.57 -4.24 -7.26
N SER A 96 -16.29 -5.33 -6.58
CA SER A 96 -14.91 -5.73 -6.36
C SER A 96 -14.19 -6.03 -7.66
N ASP A 97 -14.88 -6.68 -8.58
CA ASP A 97 -14.30 -6.96 -9.87
C ASP A 97 -13.94 -5.69 -10.61
N ASN A 98 -14.82 -4.71 -10.55
CA ASN A 98 -14.55 -3.44 -11.20
C ASN A 98 -13.35 -2.76 -10.57
N LEU A 99 -13.22 -2.87 -9.27
CA LEU A 99 -12.11 -2.26 -8.58
C LEU A 99 -10.80 -2.97 -8.88
N ALA A 100 -10.87 -4.27 -9.12
CA ALA A 100 -9.67 -5.05 -9.32
C ALA A 100 -9.04 -4.83 -10.68
N GLU A 101 -9.86 -4.56 -11.69
CA GLU A 101 -9.36 -4.50 -13.05
C GLU A 101 -8.30 -3.45 -13.28
N PRO A 102 -8.50 -2.21 -12.82
CA PRO A 102 -7.49 -1.17 -13.13
C PRO A 102 -6.14 -1.47 -12.55
N GLU A 103 -6.07 -2.37 -11.62
CA GLU A 103 -4.82 -2.62 -10.93
C GLU A 103 -3.84 -3.43 -11.73
N THR A 104 -4.32 -4.10 -12.75
CA THR A 104 -3.45 -4.98 -13.49
C THR A 104 -2.59 -4.25 -14.48
N ASP A 105 -2.83 -2.97 -14.68
CA ASP A 105 -2.16 -2.24 -15.75
C ASP A 105 -1.18 -1.23 -15.23
N GLY A 106 -0.35 -0.76 -16.15
CA GLY A 106 0.66 0.22 -15.84
C GLY A 106 0.18 1.54 -15.34
N PRO A 107 -1.02 2.02 -15.68
CA PRO A 107 -1.44 3.35 -15.23
C PRO A 107 -1.62 3.48 -13.72
N ASP A 108 -1.30 2.46 -12.99
CA ASP A 108 -1.44 2.51 -11.54
C ASP A 108 -0.69 3.67 -10.93
N GLU A 109 0.43 4.04 -11.51
CA GLU A 109 1.21 5.14 -10.96
C GLU A 109 0.42 6.43 -10.97
N GLU A 110 -0.26 6.69 -12.06
CA GLU A 110 -1.05 7.91 -12.14
C GLU A 110 -2.18 7.90 -11.12
N GLU A 111 -2.83 6.77 -10.98
CA GLU A 111 -3.91 6.67 -10.01
C GLU A 111 -3.41 6.89 -8.60
N ILE A 112 -2.27 6.33 -8.30
CA ILE A 112 -1.70 6.48 -6.97
C ILE A 112 -1.32 7.92 -6.72
N GLN A 113 -0.73 8.58 -7.69
CA GLN A 113 -0.37 9.99 -7.54
C GLN A 113 -1.60 10.84 -7.35
N TYR A 114 -2.65 10.55 -8.09
CA TYR A 114 -3.89 11.28 -7.97
C TYR A 114 -4.46 11.13 -6.57
N SER A 115 -4.44 9.92 -6.03
CA SER A 115 -4.93 9.69 -4.69
C SER A 115 -4.13 10.45 -3.65
N VAL A 116 -2.82 10.47 -3.82
CA VAL A 116 -1.96 11.20 -2.90
C VAL A 116 -2.27 12.70 -2.95
N ALA A 117 -2.50 13.21 -4.15
CA ALA A 117 -2.83 14.63 -4.30
C ALA A 117 -4.15 14.95 -3.61
N GLN A 118 -5.13 14.08 -3.75
CA GLN A 118 -6.40 14.27 -3.07
C GLN A 118 -6.24 14.27 -1.56
N ILE A 119 -5.40 13.38 -1.08
CA ILE A 119 -5.16 13.31 0.35
C ILE A 119 -4.56 14.60 0.85
N LYS A 120 -3.62 15.15 0.11
CA LYS A 120 -2.97 16.38 0.53
C LYS A 120 -3.95 17.54 0.57
N GLU A 121 -4.91 17.53 -0.31
CA GLU A 121 -5.91 18.59 -0.33
C GLU A 121 -6.92 18.45 0.79
N ALA A 122 -7.14 17.24 1.21
CA ALA A 122 -8.09 17.02 2.28
C ALA A 122 -7.50 17.42 3.62
#